data_24d97ac9922f4fc25289a726ac06d1bb
#
_entry.id   24d97ac9922f4fc25289a726ac06d1bb
#
_cell.length_a   1.000
_cell.length_b   1.000
_cell.length_c   1.000
_cell.angle_alpha   90.00
_cell.angle_beta   90.00
_cell.angle_gamma   90.00
#
_symmetry.space_group_name_H-M   'P 1'
#
loop_
_entity.id
_entity.type
_entity.pdbx_description
1 polymer ?
#
loop_
_entity_poly.entity_id
_entity_poly.type
_entity_poly.pdbx_seq_one_letter_code
_entity_poly.pdbx_strand_id
1 'polypeptide(L)'
;VNHVIIWIQKRRARIYHQGAKVLDVPTNIYAHTKFNKILFSGWDRASWPMVTNIRITTAAPDTRSKLITEGRLTTYGITFDVNKADIRPESYGTLNDIAAVLKENPTVRVKIIGHTDSDGDDALNLDLSKRRAESVKTELSSKFGIDASRMQTEGAGESKPLTPNDTPANKAMNRRVEFIKL
;
A
#
# COMPACT_ATOMS: atom_id res chain seq x y z
N VAL A 1 2.03 -3.55 23.37
CA VAL A 1 2.78 -3.96 22.16
C VAL A 1 3.42 -2.73 21.56
N ASN A 2 4.73 -2.76 21.33
CA ASN A 2 5.47 -1.67 20.71
C ASN A 2 5.62 -1.93 19.22
N HIS A 3 5.19 -1.00 18.38
CA HIS A 3 5.38 -1.06 16.94
C HIS A 3 6.60 -0.23 16.55
N VAL A 4 7.57 -0.89 15.92
CA VAL A 4 8.77 -0.25 15.38
C VAL A 4 8.82 -0.47 13.89
N ILE A 5 8.98 0.61 13.13
CA ILE A 5 9.21 0.58 11.69
C ILE A 5 10.62 1.09 11.42
N ILE A 6 11.44 0.27 10.80
CA ILE A 6 12.75 0.67 10.30
C ILE A 6 12.65 0.80 8.79
N TRP A 7 12.83 2.01 8.31
CA TRP A 7 12.76 2.32 6.89
C TRP A 7 14.14 2.72 6.37
N ILE A 8 14.61 2.00 5.35
CA ILE A 8 15.91 2.23 4.74
C ILE A 8 15.71 2.49 3.24
N GLN A 9 16.17 3.65 2.78
CA GLN A 9 16.14 4.00 1.37
C GLN A 9 17.46 4.61 0.94
N LYS A 10 18.13 3.99 -0.03
CA LYS A 10 19.47 4.37 -0.45
C LYS A 10 20.43 4.41 0.76
N ARG A 11 20.91 5.60 1.15
CA ARG A 11 21.83 5.80 2.28
C ARG A 11 21.15 6.35 3.54
N ARG A 12 19.83 6.54 3.51
CA ARG A 12 19.05 7.11 4.60
C ARG A 12 18.35 6.02 5.40
N ALA A 13 18.46 6.09 6.71
CA ALA A 13 17.71 5.25 7.64
C ALA A 13 16.77 6.10 8.48
N ARG A 14 15.53 5.67 8.64
CA ARG A 14 14.54 6.27 9.53
C ARG A 14 13.98 5.19 10.44
N ILE A 15 13.79 5.54 11.71
CA ILE A 15 13.13 4.66 12.68
C ILE A 15 11.90 5.38 13.20
N TYR A 16 10.80 4.67 13.20
CA TYR A 16 9.53 5.13 13.77
C TYR A 16 9.15 4.19 14.91
N HIS A 17 8.70 4.75 16.01
CA HIS A 17 8.15 4.04 17.16
C HIS A 17 6.75 4.56 17.44
N GLN A 18 5.76 3.67 17.47
CA GLN A 18 4.33 4.03 17.64
C GLN A 18 3.85 5.12 16.67
N GLY A 19 4.35 5.10 15.42
CA GLY A 19 4.02 6.08 14.39
C GLY A 19 4.83 7.39 14.46
N ALA A 20 5.51 7.69 15.55
CA ALA A 20 6.38 8.87 15.68
C ALA A 20 7.78 8.58 15.14
N LYS A 21 8.33 9.48 14.33
CA LYS A 21 9.71 9.36 13.85
C LYS A 21 10.68 9.67 14.99
N VAL A 22 11.45 8.68 15.41
CA VAL A 22 12.42 8.80 16.53
C VAL A 22 13.87 8.94 16.06
N LEU A 23 14.16 8.55 14.80
CA LEU A 23 15.50 8.67 14.20
C LEU A 23 15.39 8.96 12.71
N ASP A 24 16.24 9.86 12.23
CA ASP A 24 16.41 10.15 10.80
C ASP A 24 17.88 10.40 10.50
N VAL A 25 18.52 9.44 9.85
CA VAL A 25 19.96 9.49 9.52
C VAL A 25 20.12 9.54 8.01
N PRO A 26 20.39 10.71 7.42
CA PRO A 26 20.34 10.92 5.98
C PRO A 26 21.45 10.24 5.20
N THR A 27 22.61 9.95 5.80
CA THR A 27 23.82 9.53 5.05
C THR A 27 24.64 8.44 5.74
N ASN A 28 24.07 7.67 6.67
CA ASN A 28 24.84 6.74 7.50
C ASN A 28 25.06 5.33 6.89
N ILE A 29 24.55 5.08 5.71
CA ILE A 29 24.71 3.79 5.04
C ILE A 29 25.72 3.95 3.91
N TYR A 30 26.80 3.15 3.93
CA TYR A 30 27.79 3.17 2.86
C TYR A 30 27.17 2.80 1.51
N ALA A 31 27.60 3.47 0.45
CA ALA A 31 27.25 3.08 -0.91
C ALA A 31 27.69 1.62 -1.12
N HIS A 32 26.86 0.81 -1.76
CA HIS A 32 27.08 -0.62 -2.01
C HIS A 32 26.87 -1.58 -0.82
N THR A 33 26.39 -1.11 0.35
CA THR A 33 26.02 -2.02 1.44
C THR A 33 24.77 -2.83 1.06
N LYS A 34 24.91 -4.15 1.10
CA LYS A 34 23.78 -5.08 0.99
C LYS A 34 23.47 -5.63 2.37
N PHE A 35 22.26 -5.38 2.87
CA PHE A 35 21.80 -5.95 4.14
C PHE A 35 21.26 -7.36 3.87
N ASN A 36 21.83 -8.35 4.54
CA ASN A 36 21.41 -9.74 4.47
C ASN A 36 21.06 -10.33 5.84
N LYS A 37 21.18 -9.53 6.91
CA LYS A 37 20.93 -9.97 8.27
C LYS A 37 20.32 -8.87 9.13
N ILE A 38 19.30 -9.21 9.89
CA ILE A 38 18.76 -8.37 10.96
C ILE A 38 19.09 -9.06 12.28
N LEU A 39 19.74 -8.33 13.19
CA LEU A 39 20.06 -8.79 14.53
C LEU A 39 19.28 -7.98 15.56
N PHE A 40 18.54 -8.66 16.41
CA PHE A 40 17.91 -8.06 17.60
C PHE A 40 18.77 -8.43 18.81
N SER A 41 19.26 -7.43 19.54
CA SER A 41 20.03 -7.64 20.76
C SER A 41 19.39 -6.90 21.94
N GLY A 42 19.35 -7.55 23.09
CA GLY A 42 18.95 -6.92 24.35
C GLY A 42 20.10 -6.08 24.93
N TRP A 43 19.77 -5.08 25.72
CA TRP A 43 20.76 -4.19 26.35
C TRP A 43 21.38 -4.80 27.60
N ASP A 44 20.70 -5.74 28.24
CA ASP A 44 21.22 -6.45 29.42
C ASP A 44 21.08 -7.97 29.30
N ARG A 45 21.77 -8.69 30.20
CA ARG A 45 21.79 -10.17 30.20
C ARG A 45 20.47 -10.80 30.68
N ALA A 46 19.52 -10.00 31.14
CA ALA A 46 18.27 -10.46 31.75
C ALA A 46 17.05 -10.22 30.85
N SER A 47 17.14 -9.36 29.83
CA SER A 47 16.03 -9.06 28.94
C SER A 47 16.22 -9.68 27.57
N TRP A 48 15.29 -10.57 27.21
CA TRP A 48 15.18 -11.14 25.87
C TRP A 48 14.12 -10.37 25.08
N PRO A 49 14.49 -9.65 24.02
CA PRO A 49 13.49 -8.99 23.19
C PRO A 49 12.64 -10.03 22.50
N MET A 50 11.35 -10.08 22.81
CA MET A 50 10.38 -10.85 22.03
C MET A 50 9.95 -10.01 20.84
N VAL A 51 10.28 -10.48 19.65
CA VAL A 51 9.89 -9.84 18.40
C VAL A 51 8.87 -10.73 17.71
N THR A 52 7.68 -10.19 17.45
CA THR A 52 6.59 -10.87 16.74
C THR A 52 6.19 -10.07 15.50
N ASN A 53 5.59 -10.73 14.53
CA ASN A 53 5.08 -10.08 13.31
C ASN A 53 6.13 -9.28 12.54
N ILE A 54 7.33 -9.85 12.36
CA ILE A 54 8.36 -9.23 11.52
C ILE A 54 7.86 -9.20 10.07
N ARG A 55 7.74 -7.99 9.53
CA ARG A 55 7.45 -7.79 8.11
C ARG A 55 8.67 -7.14 7.45
N ILE A 56 9.28 -7.85 6.52
CA ILE A 56 10.36 -7.31 5.68
C ILE A 56 9.76 -7.04 4.31
N THR A 57 9.79 -5.78 3.89
CA THR A 57 9.38 -5.38 2.54
C THR A 57 10.55 -4.68 1.87
N THR A 58 10.76 -4.94 0.59
CA THR A 58 11.61 -4.07 -0.21
C THR A 58 10.91 -2.72 -0.36
N ALA A 59 11.65 -1.62 -0.23
CA ALA A 59 11.12 -0.32 -0.60
C ALA A 59 10.74 -0.39 -2.09
N ALA A 60 9.46 -0.56 -2.37
CA ALA A 60 8.95 -0.33 -3.70
C ALA A 60 9.29 1.12 -4.11
N PRO A 61 9.46 1.42 -5.41
CA PRO A 61 9.50 2.81 -5.88
C PRO A 61 8.35 3.55 -5.21
N ASP A 62 8.64 4.73 -4.67
CA ASP A 62 7.67 5.46 -3.88
C ASP A 62 6.38 5.66 -4.70
N THR A 63 5.25 5.76 -4.03
CA THR A 63 3.93 5.94 -4.64
C THR A 63 3.93 7.05 -5.70
N ARG A 64 4.70 8.11 -5.46
CA ARG A 64 4.89 9.22 -6.39
C ARG A 64 5.58 8.78 -7.68
N SER A 65 6.71 8.08 -7.58
CA SER A 65 7.46 7.61 -8.76
C SER A 65 6.60 6.71 -9.62
N LYS A 66 5.88 5.77 -9.03
CA LYS A 66 4.99 4.87 -9.77
C LYS A 66 3.84 5.61 -10.44
N LEU A 67 3.10 6.42 -9.68
CA LEU A 67 1.91 7.08 -10.23
C LEU A 67 2.25 8.21 -11.20
N ILE A 68 3.24 9.04 -10.88
CA ILE A 68 3.55 10.25 -11.67
C ILE A 68 4.46 9.93 -12.84
N THR A 69 5.50 9.14 -12.63
CA THR A 69 6.54 8.85 -13.64
C THR A 69 6.18 7.65 -14.51
N GLU A 70 5.72 6.54 -13.90
CA GLU A 70 5.35 5.34 -14.62
C GLU A 70 3.88 5.36 -15.08
N GLY A 71 3.07 6.30 -14.57
CA GLY A 71 1.65 6.44 -14.91
C GLY A 71 0.74 5.40 -14.28
N ARG A 72 1.27 4.50 -13.45
CA ARG A 72 0.52 3.41 -12.84
C ARG A 72 1.03 3.09 -11.44
N LEU A 73 0.12 2.92 -10.51
CA LEU A 73 0.37 2.42 -9.17
C LEU A 73 -0.52 1.22 -8.89
N THR A 74 0.06 0.07 -8.60
CA THR A 74 -0.64 -1.09 -8.07
C THR A 74 -0.41 -1.16 -6.56
N THR A 75 -1.46 -1.27 -5.78
CA THR A 75 -1.37 -1.37 -4.32
C THR A 75 -2.19 -2.51 -3.75
N TYR A 76 -1.62 -3.17 -2.75
CA TYR A 76 -2.23 -4.19 -1.90
C TYR A 76 -2.53 -3.66 -0.49
N GLY A 77 -2.16 -2.40 -0.25
CA GLY A 77 -2.33 -1.77 1.05
C GLY A 77 -3.72 -1.19 1.31
N ILE A 78 -4.64 -1.28 0.33
CA ILE A 78 -6.05 -0.94 0.51
C ILE A 78 -6.82 -2.25 0.63
N THR A 79 -7.33 -2.52 1.82
CA THR A 79 -7.98 -3.79 2.20
C THR A 79 -9.44 -3.58 2.57
N PHE A 80 -10.22 -4.62 2.39
CA PHE A 80 -11.66 -4.67 2.64
C PHE A 80 -12.01 -5.96 3.36
N ASP A 81 -13.13 -5.99 4.06
CA ASP A 81 -13.68 -7.23 4.57
C ASP A 81 -14.21 -8.11 3.43
N VAL A 82 -14.37 -9.40 3.71
CA VAL A 82 -14.90 -10.37 2.74
C VAL A 82 -16.28 -9.90 2.27
N ASN A 83 -16.48 -9.86 0.95
CA ASN A 83 -17.71 -9.43 0.27
C ASN A 83 -18.18 -7.99 0.61
N LYS A 84 -17.32 -7.17 1.24
CA LYS A 84 -17.62 -5.77 1.55
C LYS A 84 -16.75 -4.80 0.76
N ALA A 85 -17.22 -3.56 0.70
CA ALA A 85 -16.52 -2.43 0.10
C ALA A 85 -16.08 -1.39 1.16
N ASP A 86 -16.31 -1.67 2.44
CA ASP A 86 -15.86 -0.82 3.54
C ASP A 86 -14.35 -0.92 3.68
N ILE A 87 -13.68 0.22 3.65
CA ILE A 87 -12.23 0.30 3.73
C ILE A 87 -11.79 0.04 5.18
N ARG A 88 -10.89 -0.90 5.37
CA ARG A 88 -10.36 -1.25 6.69
C ARG A 88 -9.38 -0.20 7.22
N PRO A 89 -9.31 0.02 8.55
CA PRO A 89 -8.47 1.05 9.15
C PRO A 89 -6.98 0.98 8.78
N GLU A 90 -6.42 -0.21 8.59
CA GLU A 90 -5.02 -0.38 8.18
C GLU A 90 -4.70 0.19 6.80
N SER A 91 -5.71 0.48 5.97
CA SER A 91 -5.56 1.05 4.63
C SER A 91 -5.24 2.55 4.62
N TYR A 92 -5.49 3.25 5.74
CA TYR A 92 -5.38 4.70 5.78
C TYR A 92 -3.95 5.22 5.58
N GLY A 93 -2.94 4.45 5.94
CA GLY A 93 -1.55 4.78 5.62
C GLY A 93 -1.32 4.89 4.12
N THR A 94 -1.76 3.87 3.38
CA THR A 94 -1.66 3.85 1.90
C THR A 94 -2.48 4.95 1.25
N LEU A 95 -3.70 5.20 1.74
CA LEU A 95 -4.56 6.28 1.22
C LEU A 95 -3.93 7.66 1.46
N ASN A 96 -3.32 7.88 2.62
CA ASN A 96 -2.61 9.12 2.92
C ASN A 96 -1.44 9.37 1.98
N ASP A 97 -0.65 8.33 1.68
CA ASP A 97 0.48 8.45 0.75
C ASP A 97 0.01 8.79 -0.67
N ILE A 98 -1.06 8.14 -1.14
CA ILE A 98 -1.67 8.43 -2.45
C ILE A 98 -2.24 9.86 -2.47
N ALA A 99 -2.96 10.26 -1.43
CA ALA A 99 -3.52 11.60 -1.32
C ALA A 99 -2.44 12.68 -1.30
N ALA A 100 -1.31 12.45 -0.61
CA ALA A 100 -0.17 13.37 -0.62
C ALA A 100 0.36 13.58 -2.03
N VAL A 101 0.54 12.50 -2.80
CA VAL A 101 0.98 12.57 -4.21
C VAL A 101 0.00 13.34 -5.07
N LEU A 102 -1.31 13.10 -4.92
CA LEU A 102 -2.33 13.80 -5.69
C LEU A 102 -2.47 15.28 -5.31
N LYS A 103 -2.22 15.66 -4.05
CA LYS A 103 -2.17 17.06 -3.58
C LYS A 103 -0.96 17.80 -4.14
N GLU A 104 0.21 17.16 -4.15
CA GLU A 104 1.43 17.73 -4.73
C GLU A 104 1.34 17.91 -6.26
N ASN A 105 0.43 17.16 -6.91
CA ASN A 105 0.25 17.19 -8.37
C ASN A 105 -1.21 17.48 -8.73
N PRO A 106 -1.69 18.73 -8.58
CA PRO A 106 -3.12 19.09 -8.66
C PRO A 106 -3.74 18.89 -10.06
N THR A 107 -2.94 18.87 -11.11
CA THR A 107 -3.41 18.65 -12.49
C THR A 107 -3.55 17.18 -12.87
N VAL A 108 -2.99 16.27 -12.07
CA VAL A 108 -3.04 14.82 -12.34
C VAL A 108 -4.43 14.29 -12.07
N ARG A 109 -4.97 13.59 -13.07
CA ARG A 109 -6.23 12.85 -12.99
C ARG A 109 -5.90 11.36 -12.98
N VAL A 110 -6.71 10.57 -12.29
CA VAL A 110 -6.48 9.13 -12.14
C VAL A 110 -7.75 8.32 -12.37
N LYS A 111 -7.57 7.11 -12.87
CA LYS A 111 -8.59 6.07 -12.84
C LYS A 111 -8.24 5.07 -11.75
N ILE A 112 -9.19 4.78 -10.88
CA ILE A 112 -9.11 3.81 -9.79
C ILE A 112 -9.79 2.53 -10.24
N ILE A 113 -9.07 1.42 -10.27
CA ILE A 113 -9.58 0.14 -10.73
C ILE A 113 -9.52 -0.87 -9.58
N GLY A 114 -10.67 -1.43 -9.21
CA GLY A 114 -10.76 -2.53 -8.26
C GLY A 114 -10.64 -3.89 -8.95
N HIS A 115 -9.96 -4.83 -8.30
CA HIS A 115 -9.82 -6.22 -8.77
C HIS A 115 -10.17 -7.20 -7.65
N THR A 116 -10.67 -8.36 -8.04
CA THR A 116 -10.89 -9.53 -7.17
C THR A 116 -9.99 -10.69 -7.60
N ASP A 117 -9.97 -11.74 -6.82
CA ASP A 117 -9.59 -13.07 -7.28
C ASP A 117 -10.81 -13.75 -7.95
N SER A 118 -10.65 -15.01 -8.33
CA SER A 118 -11.69 -15.80 -9.01
C SER A 118 -12.62 -16.56 -8.04
N ASP A 119 -12.64 -16.22 -6.76
CA ASP A 119 -13.59 -16.85 -5.84
C ASP A 119 -14.96 -16.18 -5.99
N GLY A 120 -15.97 -16.98 -6.34
CA GLY A 120 -17.33 -16.53 -6.48
C GLY A 120 -17.82 -16.41 -7.91
N ASP A 121 -18.89 -15.64 -8.09
CA ASP A 121 -19.52 -15.40 -9.40
C ASP A 121 -18.91 -14.15 -10.05
N ASP A 122 -18.64 -14.23 -11.36
CA ASP A 122 -18.00 -13.16 -12.16
C ASP A 122 -18.76 -11.83 -12.08
N ALA A 123 -20.10 -11.87 -12.13
CA ALA A 123 -20.92 -10.66 -12.08
C ALA A 123 -20.89 -10.03 -10.69
N LEU A 124 -20.88 -10.84 -9.64
CA LEU A 124 -20.74 -10.38 -8.25
C LEU A 124 -19.34 -9.81 -8.02
N ASN A 125 -18.29 -10.43 -8.55
CA ASN A 125 -16.92 -9.96 -8.49
C ASN A 125 -16.74 -8.63 -9.23
N LEU A 126 -17.37 -8.47 -10.38
CA LEU A 126 -17.36 -7.22 -11.14
C LEU A 126 -18.04 -6.10 -10.33
N ASP A 127 -19.22 -6.33 -9.77
CA ASP A 127 -19.94 -5.35 -8.95
C ASP A 127 -19.15 -5.01 -7.68
N LEU A 128 -18.64 -6.01 -6.97
CA LEU A 128 -17.84 -5.81 -5.76
C LEU A 128 -16.60 -4.96 -6.01
N SER A 129 -15.87 -5.25 -7.09
CA SER A 129 -14.68 -4.50 -7.47
C SER A 129 -14.99 -3.05 -7.81
N LYS A 130 -16.12 -2.79 -8.47
CA LYS A 130 -16.60 -1.43 -8.76
C LYS A 130 -16.95 -0.68 -7.48
N ARG A 131 -17.72 -1.28 -6.58
CA ARG A 131 -18.05 -0.67 -5.28
C ARG A 131 -16.81 -0.36 -4.45
N ARG A 132 -15.79 -1.22 -4.46
CA ARG A 132 -14.52 -0.99 -3.79
C ARG A 132 -13.76 0.21 -4.38
N ALA A 133 -13.73 0.34 -5.71
CA ALA A 133 -13.11 1.51 -6.36
C ALA A 133 -13.87 2.81 -6.01
N GLU A 134 -15.19 2.78 -5.94
CA GLU A 134 -16.01 3.93 -5.51
C GLU A 134 -15.77 4.29 -4.05
N SER A 135 -15.63 3.32 -3.15
CA SER A 135 -15.29 3.58 -1.75
C SER A 135 -13.94 4.27 -1.61
N VAL A 136 -12.93 3.84 -2.39
CA VAL A 136 -11.62 4.49 -2.42
C VAL A 136 -11.72 5.94 -2.90
N LYS A 137 -12.45 6.21 -3.97
CA LYS A 137 -12.69 7.57 -4.47
C LYS A 137 -13.40 8.42 -3.43
N THR A 138 -14.45 7.90 -2.81
CA THR A 138 -15.21 8.60 -1.78
C THR A 138 -14.33 8.96 -0.59
N GLU A 139 -13.49 8.03 -0.15
CA GLU A 139 -12.59 8.24 0.98
C GLU A 139 -11.52 9.28 0.67
N LEU A 140 -10.89 9.21 -0.51
CA LEU A 140 -9.92 10.21 -0.97
C LEU A 140 -10.54 11.60 -1.09
N SER A 141 -11.80 11.68 -1.52
CA SER A 141 -12.49 12.94 -1.62
C SER A 141 -12.91 13.49 -0.25
N SER A 142 -13.63 12.69 0.54
CA SER A 142 -14.27 13.16 1.77
C SER A 142 -13.28 13.41 2.91
N LYS A 143 -12.30 12.51 3.11
CA LYS A 143 -11.34 12.64 4.21
C LYS A 143 -10.03 13.30 3.83
N PHE A 144 -9.59 13.12 2.59
CA PHE A 144 -8.31 13.69 2.15
C PHE A 144 -8.46 14.93 1.27
N GLY A 145 -9.68 15.32 0.90
CA GLY A 145 -9.95 16.55 0.16
C GLY A 145 -9.47 16.56 -1.29
N ILE A 146 -9.38 15.37 -1.92
CA ILE A 146 -9.06 15.26 -3.35
C ILE A 146 -10.33 15.52 -4.16
N ASP A 147 -10.28 16.44 -5.12
CA ASP A 147 -11.42 16.72 -5.97
C ASP A 147 -11.91 15.46 -6.70
N ALA A 148 -13.18 15.09 -6.47
CA ALA A 148 -13.81 13.91 -7.05
C ALA A 148 -13.82 13.91 -8.58
N SER A 149 -13.81 15.08 -9.22
CA SER A 149 -13.75 15.22 -10.68
C SER A 149 -12.44 14.75 -11.30
N ARG A 150 -11.38 14.65 -10.49
CA ARG A 150 -10.07 14.15 -10.88
C ARG A 150 -9.98 12.62 -10.85
N MET A 151 -10.99 11.94 -10.32
CA MET A 151 -10.97 10.50 -10.08
C MET A 151 -12.12 9.82 -10.83
N GLN A 152 -11.77 8.91 -11.74
CA GLN A 152 -12.69 7.97 -12.36
C GLN A 152 -12.57 6.62 -11.67
N THR A 153 -13.61 5.79 -11.73
CA THR A 153 -13.63 4.46 -11.11
C THR A 153 -14.03 3.40 -12.11
N GLU A 154 -13.47 2.22 -11.97
CA GLU A 154 -13.75 1.04 -12.78
C GLU A 154 -13.68 -0.21 -11.90
N GLY A 155 -14.59 -1.17 -12.12
CA GLY A 155 -14.46 -2.53 -11.61
C GLY A 155 -13.92 -3.43 -12.70
N ALA A 156 -12.89 -4.20 -12.43
CA ALA A 156 -12.37 -5.21 -13.34
C ALA A 156 -12.73 -6.64 -12.89
N GLY A 157 -13.30 -6.80 -11.68
CA GLY A 157 -13.57 -8.13 -11.14
C GLY A 157 -12.31 -8.99 -11.20
N GLU A 158 -12.47 -10.22 -11.63
CA GLU A 158 -11.41 -11.21 -11.84
C GLU A 158 -10.85 -11.24 -13.26
N SER A 159 -11.39 -10.44 -14.19
CA SER A 159 -11.09 -10.53 -15.62
C SER A 159 -9.65 -10.17 -16.02
N LYS A 160 -8.90 -9.51 -15.12
CA LYS A 160 -7.51 -9.07 -15.34
C LYS A 160 -6.59 -9.56 -14.23
N PRO A 161 -6.34 -10.87 -14.11
CA PRO A 161 -5.46 -11.40 -13.06
C PRO A 161 -3.99 -11.04 -13.35
N LEU A 162 -3.22 -10.77 -12.30
CA LEU A 162 -1.75 -10.63 -12.39
C LEU A 162 -1.03 -11.96 -12.32
N THR A 163 -1.63 -12.90 -11.62
CA THR A 163 -1.12 -14.25 -11.40
C THR A 163 -2.25 -15.28 -11.56
N PRO A 164 -1.96 -16.55 -11.84
CA PRO A 164 -2.99 -17.60 -11.84
C PRO A 164 -3.75 -17.63 -10.51
N ASN A 165 -5.04 -17.95 -10.52
CA ASN A 165 -5.87 -18.05 -9.30
C ASN A 165 -5.79 -19.45 -8.64
N ASP A 166 -4.63 -20.07 -8.64
CA ASP A 166 -4.39 -21.47 -8.25
C ASP A 166 -3.96 -21.67 -6.79
N THR A 167 -3.40 -20.62 -6.18
CA THR A 167 -2.96 -20.65 -4.78
C THR A 167 -3.51 -19.47 -3.97
N PRO A 168 -3.64 -19.61 -2.64
CA PRO A 168 -4.04 -18.47 -1.78
C PRO A 168 -3.12 -17.26 -1.94
N ALA A 169 -1.81 -17.47 -2.14
CA ALA A 169 -0.84 -16.40 -2.35
C ALA A 169 -1.10 -15.66 -3.67
N ASN A 170 -1.33 -16.39 -4.77
CA ASN A 170 -1.64 -15.82 -6.07
C ASN A 170 -2.99 -15.09 -6.07
N LYS A 171 -4.02 -15.66 -5.43
CA LYS A 171 -5.30 -14.98 -5.23
C LYS A 171 -5.12 -13.66 -4.46
N ALA A 172 -4.27 -13.63 -3.43
CA ALA A 172 -3.98 -12.40 -2.69
C ALA A 172 -3.33 -11.33 -3.57
N MET A 173 -2.52 -11.72 -4.57
CA MET A 173 -1.95 -10.78 -5.55
C MET A 173 -2.99 -10.24 -6.53
N ASN A 174 -4.06 -10.98 -6.79
CA ASN A 174 -5.15 -10.54 -7.65
C ASN A 174 -6.09 -9.56 -6.93
N ARG A 175 -6.31 -9.71 -5.62
CA ARG A 175 -7.08 -8.76 -4.79
C ARG A 175 -6.29 -7.46 -4.57
N ARG A 176 -6.47 -6.50 -5.47
CA ARG A 176 -5.69 -5.25 -5.48
C ARG A 176 -6.52 -4.05 -5.93
N VAL A 177 -5.98 -2.87 -5.71
CA VAL A 177 -6.46 -1.62 -6.32
C VAL A 177 -5.34 -1.03 -7.18
N GLU A 178 -5.70 -0.57 -8.37
CA GLU A 178 -4.78 0.11 -9.27
C GLU A 178 -5.20 1.57 -9.47
N PHE A 179 -4.22 2.44 -9.56
CA PHE A 179 -4.38 3.83 -9.97
C PHE A 179 -3.66 4.03 -11.29
N ILE A 180 -4.36 4.50 -12.30
CA ILE A 180 -3.81 4.79 -13.62
C ILE A 180 -3.94 6.28 -13.87
N LYS A 181 -2.85 6.94 -14.20
CA LYS A 181 -2.82 8.35 -14.59
C LYS A 181 -3.51 8.50 -15.94
N LEU A 182 -4.40 9.48 -16.05
CA LEU A 182 -5.16 9.83 -17.26
C LEU A 182 -4.51 11.01 -18.01
#